data_9bcbbdc868967e907c83e7d80577b182
#
_entry.id   9bcbbdc868967e907c83e7d80577b182
#
_cell.length_a   1.000
_cell.length_b   1.000
_cell.length_c   1.000
_cell.angle_alpha   90.00
_cell.angle_beta   90.00
_cell.angle_gamma   90.00
#
_symmetry.space_group_name_H-M   'P 1'
#
loop_
_entity.id
_entity.type
_entity.pdbx_description
1 polymer ?
#
loop_
_entity_poly.entity_id
_entity_poly.type
_entity_poly.pdbx_seq_one_letter_code
_entity_poly.pdbx_strand_id
1 'polypeptide(L)'
;KIDGWKKSHPVAWKPMHEGVIMPQQVIEAVDKASKGRAVVVTDVGQHQMWAAQYYKYTKPRTLLTSGGLGTMGYGLGAAIGAKVGMPDKIVCNIGGDGCFRMNMNELATASRYNIPIIQIVINNHVLGMVRQWQTLFYEKRYSQTILEDKVDFVKVAEALGCEAIRVTKKEEVE
;
A
#
# COMPACT_ATOMS: atom_id res chain seq x y z
N LYS A 1 24.73 13.55 11.65
CA LYS A 1 23.81 13.36 12.79
C LYS A 1 22.70 12.36 12.43
N ILE A 2 21.94 12.58 11.31
CA ILE A 2 20.86 11.68 10.86
C ILE A 2 21.37 10.25 10.59
N ASP A 3 22.50 10.11 9.90
CA ASP A 3 23.08 8.79 9.61
C ASP A 3 23.54 8.05 10.87
N GLY A 4 24.01 8.79 11.88
CA GLY A 4 24.30 8.23 13.20
C GLY A 4 23.03 7.68 13.86
N TRP A 5 21.93 8.42 13.81
CA TRP A 5 20.66 7.97 14.37
C TRP A 5 20.09 6.76 13.64
N LYS A 6 20.14 6.73 12.31
CA LYS A 6 19.73 5.57 11.53
C LYS A 6 20.52 4.30 11.87
N LYS A 7 21.81 4.45 12.20
CA LYS A 7 22.66 3.32 12.63
C LYS A 7 22.37 2.87 14.06
N SER A 8 22.16 3.81 14.98
CA SER A 8 21.94 3.49 16.40
C SER A 8 20.50 3.06 16.70
N HIS A 9 19.54 3.52 15.92
CA HIS A 9 18.11 3.22 16.08
C HIS A 9 17.50 2.84 14.73
N PRO A 10 17.87 1.68 14.17
CA PRO A 10 17.31 1.22 12.90
C PRO A 10 15.83 0.93 13.07
N VAL A 11 15.03 1.33 12.08
CA VAL A 11 13.65 0.90 11.98
C VAL A 11 13.65 -0.57 11.61
N ALA A 12 13.24 -1.42 12.52
CA ALA A 12 13.20 -2.87 12.34
C ALA A 12 11.85 -3.41 12.78
N TRP A 13 11.44 -4.50 12.19
CA TRP A 13 10.24 -5.22 12.58
C TRP A 13 10.56 -6.68 12.90
N LYS A 14 9.72 -7.31 13.69
CA LYS A 14 9.80 -8.73 14.01
C LYS A 14 8.52 -9.40 13.55
N PRO A 15 8.59 -10.61 12.99
CA PRO A 15 7.38 -11.40 12.71
C PRO A 15 6.56 -11.56 14.00
N MET A 16 5.29 -11.21 13.94
CA MET A 16 4.39 -11.38 15.08
C MET A 16 3.86 -12.81 15.17
N HIS A 17 3.70 -13.46 14.02
CA HIS A 17 3.20 -14.82 13.91
C HIS A 17 3.94 -15.55 12.79
N GLU A 18 4.18 -16.84 13.00
CA GLU A 18 4.77 -17.70 11.97
C GLU A 18 3.79 -17.90 10.81
N GLY A 19 4.29 -17.88 9.58
CA GLY A 19 3.47 -18.09 8.37
C GLY A 19 2.60 -16.91 7.92
N VAL A 20 2.50 -15.84 8.70
CA VAL A 20 1.71 -14.65 8.34
C VAL A 20 2.54 -13.68 7.49
N ILE A 21 1.96 -13.19 6.40
CA ILE A 21 2.56 -12.11 5.60
C ILE A 21 2.51 -10.81 6.41
N MET A 22 3.66 -10.29 6.74
CA MET A 22 3.75 -8.98 7.38
C MET A 22 3.75 -7.87 6.32
N PRO A 23 2.96 -6.80 6.50
CA PRO A 23 2.94 -5.67 5.55
C PRO A 23 4.32 -5.08 5.28
N GLN A 24 5.18 -5.05 6.29
CA GLN A 24 6.58 -4.60 6.17
C GLN A 24 7.36 -5.44 5.16
N GLN A 25 7.16 -6.76 5.17
CA GLN A 25 7.78 -7.67 4.20
C GLN A 25 7.37 -7.32 2.76
N VAL A 26 6.10 -7.00 2.55
CA VAL A 26 5.60 -6.58 1.22
C VAL A 26 6.30 -5.31 0.77
N ILE A 27 6.46 -4.33 1.66
CA ILE A 27 7.16 -3.07 1.34
C ILE A 27 8.62 -3.31 0.99
N GLU A 28 9.31 -4.15 1.77
CA GLU A 28 10.72 -4.50 1.52
C GLU A 28 10.89 -5.28 0.20
N ALA A 29 9.94 -6.15 -0.14
CA ALA A 29 9.93 -6.86 -1.43
C ALA A 29 9.78 -5.88 -2.60
N VAL A 30 8.90 -4.87 -2.49
CA VAL A 30 8.77 -3.80 -3.51
C VAL A 30 10.07 -3.00 -3.64
N ASP A 31 10.72 -2.66 -2.54
CA ASP A 31 12.01 -1.95 -2.56
C ASP A 31 13.09 -2.79 -3.27
N LYS A 32 13.20 -4.06 -2.91
CA LYS A 32 14.15 -5.03 -3.50
C LYS A 32 13.90 -5.24 -5.00
N ALA A 33 12.65 -5.53 -5.39
CA ALA A 33 12.27 -5.80 -6.78
C ALA A 33 12.47 -4.56 -7.66
N SER A 34 12.13 -3.38 -7.18
CA SER A 34 12.32 -2.11 -7.90
C SER A 34 13.74 -1.58 -7.82
N LYS A 35 14.61 -2.17 -6.99
CA LYS A 35 15.96 -1.67 -6.67
C LYS A 35 15.93 -0.20 -6.21
N GLY A 36 14.95 0.16 -5.39
CA GLY A 36 14.73 1.52 -4.90
C GLY A 36 14.38 2.55 -5.98
N ARG A 37 13.92 2.12 -7.17
CA ARG A 37 13.68 3.00 -8.32
C ARG A 37 12.20 3.28 -8.60
N ALA A 38 11.30 2.63 -7.88
CA ALA A 38 9.88 2.88 -8.05
C ALA A 38 9.48 4.27 -7.53
N VAL A 39 8.50 4.86 -8.19
CA VAL A 39 7.66 5.90 -7.61
C VAL A 39 6.60 5.19 -6.79
N VAL A 40 6.68 5.35 -5.49
CA VAL A 40 5.73 4.76 -4.56
C VAL A 40 4.61 5.75 -4.31
N VAL A 41 3.40 5.32 -4.60
CA VAL A 41 2.19 6.04 -4.24
C VAL A 41 1.55 5.31 -3.07
N THR A 42 1.01 6.01 -2.11
CA THR A 42 0.29 5.36 -1.02
C THR A 42 -1.12 5.90 -0.90
N ASP A 43 -2.00 5.02 -0.54
CA ASP A 43 -3.25 5.41 0.06
C ASP A 43 -3.06 5.75 1.55
N VAL A 44 -4.12 5.98 2.31
CA VAL A 44 -4.06 6.48 3.68
C VAL A 44 -4.44 5.41 4.68
N GLY A 45 -3.56 5.16 5.64
CA GLY A 45 -3.74 4.15 6.69
C GLY A 45 -2.41 3.62 7.23
N GLN A 46 -2.42 2.47 7.88
CA GLN A 46 -1.20 1.85 8.40
C GLN A 46 -0.21 1.53 7.27
N HIS A 47 -0.69 1.11 6.09
CA HIS A 47 0.14 0.87 4.90
C HIS A 47 0.92 2.11 4.45
N GLN A 48 0.37 3.31 4.62
CA GLN A 48 1.06 4.58 4.38
C GLN A 48 2.27 4.74 5.31
N MET A 49 2.07 4.46 6.60
CA MET A 49 3.16 4.52 7.59
C MET A 49 4.24 3.48 7.31
N TRP A 50 3.85 2.25 6.99
CA TRP A 50 4.81 1.20 6.64
C TRP A 50 5.60 1.52 5.38
N ALA A 51 4.95 2.04 4.33
CA ALA A 51 5.64 2.47 3.12
C ALA A 51 6.66 3.59 3.41
N ALA A 52 6.29 4.57 4.24
CA ALA A 52 7.19 5.65 4.63
C ALA A 52 8.40 5.16 5.45
N GLN A 53 8.23 4.10 6.25
CA GLN A 53 9.25 3.60 7.17
C GLN A 53 10.18 2.56 6.53
N TYR A 54 9.66 1.66 5.71
CA TYR A 54 10.39 0.47 5.27
C TYR A 54 10.84 0.50 3.80
N TYR A 55 10.25 1.36 2.96
CA TYR A 55 10.80 1.60 1.62
C TYR A 55 11.98 2.58 1.68
N LYS A 56 13.08 2.27 0.99
CA LYS A 56 14.30 3.09 1.00
C LYS A 56 14.26 4.13 -0.10
N TYR A 57 13.68 5.28 0.20
CA TYR A 57 13.65 6.40 -0.74
C TYR A 57 15.05 7.00 -0.94
N THR A 58 15.56 6.94 -2.17
CA THR A 58 16.90 7.44 -2.53
C THR A 58 16.84 8.71 -3.37
N LYS A 59 15.67 9.07 -3.86
CA LYS A 59 15.47 10.25 -4.73
C LYS A 59 14.29 11.08 -4.21
N PRO A 60 14.36 12.41 -4.33
CA PRO A 60 13.24 13.27 -3.99
C PRO A 60 12.07 13.04 -4.95
N ARG A 61 10.86 13.34 -4.50
CA ARG A 61 9.61 13.25 -5.28
C ARG A 61 9.29 11.83 -5.80
N THR A 62 9.71 10.80 -5.07
CA THR A 62 9.39 9.40 -5.37
C THR A 62 8.41 8.78 -4.38
N LEU A 63 7.92 9.56 -3.43
CA LEU A 63 6.78 9.23 -2.57
C LEU A 63 5.65 10.22 -2.82
N LEU A 64 4.50 9.71 -3.25
CA LEU A 64 3.27 10.46 -3.47
C LEU A 64 2.22 9.98 -2.46
N THR A 65 1.76 10.88 -1.63
CA THR A 65 0.85 10.50 -0.53
C THR A 65 -0.01 11.68 -0.09
N SER A 66 -1.24 11.41 0.34
CA SER A 66 -2.09 12.42 0.96
C SER A 66 -1.66 12.63 2.42
N GLY A 67 -0.53 13.30 2.64
CA GLY A 67 0.06 13.51 3.97
C GLY A 67 -0.57 14.64 4.78
N GLY A 68 -1.33 15.53 4.15
CA GLY A 68 -2.01 16.64 4.81
C GLY A 68 -3.42 16.27 5.25
N LEU A 69 -4.34 16.11 4.31
CA LEU A 69 -5.74 15.81 4.60
C LEU A 69 -6.01 14.33 4.89
N GLY A 70 -5.11 13.43 4.53
CA GLY A 70 -5.28 12.01 4.79
C GLY A 70 -6.47 11.42 4.03
N THR A 71 -6.58 11.71 2.74
CA THR A 71 -7.72 11.32 1.91
C THR A 71 -7.62 9.86 1.50
N MET A 72 -8.48 9.02 2.05
CA MET A 72 -8.64 7.63 1.61
C MET A 72 -9.20 7.60 0.18
N GLY A 73 -8.68 6.68 -0.67
CA GLY A 73 -9.01 6.62 -2.10
C GLY A 73 -8.12 7.48 -3.00
N TYR A 74 -7.17 8.23 -2.43
CA TYR A 74 -6.22 9.05 -3.21
C TYR A 74 -5.29 8.21 -4.09
N GLY A 75 -4.88 7.05 -3.60
CA GLY A 75 -3.72 6.32 -4.11
C GLY A 75 -3.84 5.89 -5.57
N LEU A 76 -4.93 5.24 -5.96
CA LEU A 76 -5.08 4.69 -7.32
C LEU A 76 -5.08 5.80 -8.38
N GLY A 77 -5.87 6.85 -8.20
CA GLY A 77 -5.91 7.98 -9.14
C GLY A 77 -4.56 8.70 -9.23
N ALA A 78 -3.87 8.89 -8.10
CA ALA A 78 -2.54 9.47 -8.07
C ALA A 78 -1.49 8.60 -8.78
N ALA A 79 -1.59 7.26 -8.66
CA ALA A 79 -0.71 6.33 -9.37
C ALA A 79 -0.90 6.39 -10.89
N ILE A 80 -2.14 6.44 -11.35
CA ILE A 80 -2.47 6.63 -12.76
C ILE A 80 -1.86 7.94 -13.27
N GLY A 81 -2.09 9.04 -12.56
CA GLY A 81 -1.52 10.35 -12.91
C GLY A 81 0.01 10.36 -12.88
N ALA A 82 0.62 9.73 -11.89
CA ALA A 82 2.09 9.60 -11.80
C ALA A 82 2.67 8.82 -12.99
N LYS A 83 1.99 7.74 -13.40
CA LYS A 83 2.44 6.94 -14.56
C LYS A 83 2.32 7.70 -15.86
N VAL A 84 1.26 8.48 -16.03
CA VAL A 84 1.08 9.36 -17.21
C VAL A 84 2.17 10.44 -17.25
N GLY A 85 2.47 11.06 -16.11
CA GLY A 85 3.51 12.09 -16.01
C GLY A 85 4.94 11.56 -16.05
N MET A 86 5.14 10.27 -15.75
CA MET A 86 6.45 9.60 -15.70
C MET A 86 6.40 8.23 -16.37
N PRO A 87 6.19 8.16 -17.70
CA PRO A 87 5.92 6.91 -18.42
C PRO A 87 7.02 5.87 -18.29
N ASP A 88 8.27 6.29 -18.14
CA ASP A 88 9.44 5.40 -18.03
C ASP A 88 9.68 4.86 -16.60
N LYS A 89 8.90 5.30 -15.63
CA LYS A 89 9.08 4.87 -14.24
C LYS A 89 8.19 3.69 -13.90
N ILE A 90 8.67 2.84 -13.00
CA ILE A 90 7.82 1.89 -12.29
C ILE A 90 7.00 2.71 -11.29
N VAL A 91 5.69 2.62 -11.38
CA VAL A 91 4.77 3.26 -10.42
C VAL A 91 4.04 2.18 -9.66
N CYS A 92 4.17 2.20 -8.34
CA CYS A 92 3.59 1.21 -7.45
C CYS A 92 2.69 1.92 -6.44
N ASN A 93 1.40 1.61 -6.43
CA ASN A 93 0.47 2.08 -5.40
C ASN A 93 0.33 1.04 -4.30
N ILE A 94 0.49 1.46 -3.05
CA ILE A 94 0.32 0.63 -1.86
C ILE A 94 -0.91 1.12 -1.11
N GLY A 95 -1.97 0.36 -1.16
CA GLY A 95 -3.24 0.68 -0.53
C GLY A 95 -3.71 -0.40 0.43
N GLY A 96 -4.58 -0.03 1.35
CA GLY A 96 -5.37 -0.98 2.12
C GLY A 96 -6.68 -1.30 1.41
N ASP A 97 -7.31 -2.40 1.79
CA ASP A 97 -8.60 -2.83 1.26
C ASP A 97 -9.70 -1.77 1.39
N GLY A 98 -9.78 -1.09 2.53
CA GLY A 98 -10.74 -0.03 2.76
C GLY A 98 -10.55 1.18 1.84
N CYS A 99 -9.31 1.57 1.56
CA CYS A 99 -9.01 2.67 0.65
C CYS A 99 -9.24 2.28 -0.82
N PHE A 100 -8.78 1.10 -1.20
CA PHE A 100 -8.89 0.61 -2.57
C PHE A 100 -10.35 0.55 -3.05
N ARG A 101 -11.28 0.17 -2.18
CA ARG A 101 -12.71 0.16 -2.49
C ARG A 101 -13.28 1.50 -2.90
N MET A 102 -12.72 2.59 -2.40
CA MET A 102 -13.27 3.93 -2.64
C MET A 102 -13.19 4.32 -4.11
N ASN A 103 -12.14 3.85 -4.81
CA ASN A 103 -11.88 4.24 -6.20
C ASN A 103 -11.42 3.07 -7.09
N MET A 104 -11.70 1.82 -6.71
CA MET A 104 -11.28 0.63 -7.49
C MET A 104 -11.84 0.63 -8.92
N ASN A 105 -12.93 1.35 -9.19
CA ASN A 105 -13.49 1.55 -10.53
C ASN A 105 -12.48 2.22 -11.49
N GLU A 106 -11.51 2.97 -10.98
CA GLU A 106 -10.47 3.61 -11.80
C GLU A 106 -9.47 2.60 -12.40
N LEU A 107 -9.52 1.33 -12.02
CA LEU A 107 -8.84 0.27 -12.76
C LEU A 107 -9.31 0.21 -14.21
N ALA A 108 -10.59 0.49 -14.48
CA ALA A 108 -11.13 0.59 -15.84
C ALA A 108 -10.45 1.72 -16.63
N THR A 109 -10.13 2.83 -15.99
CA THR A 109 -9.37 3.93 -16.60
C THR A 109 -7.95 3.48 -16.94
N ALA A 110 -7.26 2.83 -16.02
CA ALA A 110 -5.90 2.31 -16.24
C ALA A 110 -5.87 1.28 -17.38
N SER A 111 -6.82 0.35 -17.39
CA SER A 111 -6.96 -0.68 -18.43
C SER A 111 -7.27 -0.06 -19.80
N ARG A 112 -8.29 0.82 -19.87
CA ARG A 112 -8.71 1.47 -21.12
C ARG A 112 -7.58 2.22 -21.83
N TYR A 113 -6.74 2.88 -21.09
CA TYR A 113 -5.66 3.72 -21.62
C TYR A 113 -4.29 3.03 -21.59
N ASN A 114 -4.23 1.74 -21.26
CA ASN A 114 -2.99 0.95 -21.13
C ASN A 114 -1.96 1.66 -20.25
N ILE A 115 -2.38 2.11 -19.06
CA ILE A 115 -1.52 2.79 -18.09
C ILE A 115 -0.97 1.73 -17.12
N PRO A 116 0.28 1.25 -17.31
CA PRO A 116 0.83 0.13 -16.54
C PRO A 116 1.29 0.60 -15.16
N ILE A 117 0.43 0.45 -14.18
CA ILE A 117 0.73 0.63 -12.75
C ILE A 117 0.75 -0.70 -12.03
N ILE A 118 1.41 -0.77 -10.90
CA ILE A 118 1.35 -1.90 -9.98
C ILE A 118 0.49 -1.49 -8.79
N GLN A 119 -0.68 -2.10 -8.66
CA GLN A 119 -1.57 -1.88 -7.52
C GLN A 119 -1.37 -3.01 -6.50
N ILE A 120 -0.91 -2.67 -5.31
CA ILE A 120 -0.81 -3.60 -4.18
C ILE A 120 -1.91 -3.29 -3.18
N VAL A 121 -2.69 -4.30 -2.82
CA VAL A 121 -3.76 -4.18 -1.82
C VAL A 121 -3.37 -5.01 -0.60
N ILE A 122 -3.09 -4.33 0.51
CA ILE A 122 -2.92 -4.96 1.82
C ILE A 122 -4.31 -5.27 2.36
N ASN A 123 -4.77 -6.49 2.10
CA ASN A 123 -6.11 -6.92 2.45
C ASN A 123 -6.12 -7.61 3.83
N ASN A 124 -6.34 -6.83 4.87
CA ASN A 124 -6.39 -7.31 6.25
C ASN A 124 -7.80 -7.27 6.86
N HIS A 125 -8.81 -6.96 6.05
CA HIS A 125 -10.23 -6.88 6.44
C HIS A 125 -10.51 -5.90 7.59
N VAL A 126 -9.69 -4.85 7.71
CA VAL A 126 -9.87 -3.88 8.78
C VAL A 126 -9.40 -2.47 8.38
N LEU A 127 -10.10 -1.44 8.86
CA LEU A 127 -9.60 -0.07 8.84
C LEU A 127 -8.52 0.08 9.92
N GLY A 128 -7.31 -0.38 9.60
CA GLY A 128 -6.26 -0.66 10.58
C GLY A 128 -5.84 0.55 11.40
N MET A 129 -5.72 1.73 10.80
CA MET A 129 -5.36 2.94 11.54
C MET A 129 -6.46 3.38 12.50
N VAL A 130 -7.72 3.34 12.07
CA VAL A 130 -8.86 3.67 12.95
C VAL A 130 -8.94 2.69 14.12
N ARG A 131 -8.80 1.39 13.85
CA ARG A 131 -8.77 0.37 14.90
C ARG A 131 -7.60 0.57 15.87
N GLN A 132 -6.44 0.98 15.38
CA GLN A 132 -5.29 1.30 16.21
C GLN A 132 -5.61 2.45 17.19
N TRP A 133 -6.27 3.49 16.74
CA TRP A 133 -6.74 4.60 17.59
C TRP A 133 -7.75 4.12 18.63
N GLN A 134 -8.72 3.30 18.22
CA GLN A 134 -9.69 2.71 19.15
C GLN A 134 -8.99 1.85 20.23
N THR A 135 -7.91 1.16 19.85
CA THR A 135 -7.11 0.38 20.80
C THR A 135 -6.36 1.26 21.80
N LEU A 136 -5.71 2.33 21.32
CA LEU A 136 -4.80 3.14 22.12
C LEU A 136 -5.51 4.20 22.96
N PHE A 137 -6.57 4.79 22.43
CA PHE A 137 -7.17 5.99 23.00
C PHE A 137 -8.64 5.83 23.41
N TYR A 138 -9.31 4.79 22.97
CA TYR A 138 -10.74 4.57 23.21
C TYR A 138 -11.05 3.27 23.95
N GLU A 139 -10.13 2.82 24.82
CA GLU A 139 -10.31 1.66 25.70
C GLU A 139 -10.77 0.39 24.97
N LYS A 140 -10.28 0.21 23.72
CA LYS A 140 -10.65 -0.92 22.84
C LYS A 140 -12.15 -0.97 22.50
N ARG A 141 -12.85 0.15 22.58
CA ARG A 141 -14.24 0.26 22.13
C ARG A 141 -14.28 0.30 20.60
N TYR A 142 -14.27 -0.91 20.00
CA TYR A 142 -14.25 -1.06 18.55
C TYR A 142 -15.61 -0.81 17.95
N SER A 143 -15.67 0.01 16.89
CA SER A 143 -16.89 0.32 16.15
C SER A 143 -16.59 0.50 14.68
N GLN A 144 -17.29 -0.23 13.81
CA GLN A 144 -17.31 -0.08 12.36
C GLN A 144 -15.91 -0.09 11.69
N THR A 145 -14.96 -0.82 12.24
CA THR A 145 -13.59 -0.92 11.70
C THR A 145 -13.30 -2.26 11.03
N ILE A 146 -14.17 -3.26 11.20
CA ILE A 146 -14.04 -4.54 10.54
C ILE A 146 -14.75 -4.46 9.19
N LEU A 147 -14.06 -4.88 8.15
CA LEU A 147 -14.58 -4.91 6.78
C LEU A 147 -15.03 -6.34 6.44
N GLU A 148 -16.19 -6.70 6.97
CA GLU A 148 -16.84 -7.99 6.68
C GLU A 148 -17.49 -7.92 5.30
N ASP A 149 -16.76 -8.21 4.26
CA ASP A 149 -17.33 -8.28 2.95
C ASP A 149 -16.90 -9.49 2.15
N LYS A 150 -17.62 -9.69 1.07
CA LYS A 150 -17.42 -10.78 0.12
C LYS A 150 -16.73 -10.29 -1.17
N VAL A 151 -16.12 -9.10 -1.14
CA VAL A 151 -15.46 -8.53 -2.33
C VAL A 151 -14.20 -9.31 -2.64
N ASP A 152 -14.16 -9.88 -3.81
CA ASP A 152 -12.97 -10.53 -4.37
C ASP A 152 -12.24 -9.53 -5.27
N PHE A 153 -11.18 -8.90 -4.76
CA PHE A 153 -10.44 -7.88 -5.49
C PHE A 153 -9.74 -8.40 -6.75
N VAL A 154 -9.38 -9.70 -6.79
CA VAL A 154 -8.82 -10.32 -7.99
C VAL A 154 -9.89 -10.34 -9.10
N LYS A 155 -11.08 -10.85 -8.80
CA LYS A 155 -12.19 -10.86 -9.76
C LYS A 155 -12.62 -9.47 -10.20
N VAL A 156 -12.58 -8.49 -9.29
CA VAL A 156 -12.86 -7.08 -9.64
C VAL A 156 -11.83 -6.55 -10.63
N ALA A 157 -10.54 -6.78 -10.38
CA ALA A 157 -9.48 -6.33 -11.27
C ALA A 157 -9.58 -6.99 -12.65
N GLU A 158 -9.80 -8.30 -12.71
CA GLU A 158 -10.01 -9.05 -13.95
C GLU A 158 -11.23 -8.56 -14.73
N ALA A 159 -12.37 -8.33 -14.06
CA ALA A 159 -13.58 -7.80 -14.66
C ALA A 159 -13.40 -6.38 -15.23
N LEU A 160 -12.47 -5.60 -14.67
CA LEU A 160 -12.12 -4.25 -15.16
C LEU A 160 -10.95 -4.27 -16.15
N GLY A 161 -10.53 -5.46 -16.62
CA GLY A 161 -9.53 -5.64 -17.69
C GLY A 161 -8.09 -5.54 -17.22
N CYS A 162 -7.83 -5.80 -15.94
CA CYS A 162 -6.49 -5.86 -15.37
C CYS A 162 -6.08 -7.29 -15.04
N GLU A 163 -4.79 -7.60 -15.10
CA GLU A 163 -4.26 -8.83 -14.53
C GLU A 163 -4.18 -8.72 -13.00
N ALA A 164 -4.44 -9.82 -12.30
CA ALA A 164 -4.39 -9.83 -10.84
C ALA A 164 -3.91 -11.16 -10.29
N ILE A 165 -3.20 -11.11 -9.18
CA ILE A 165 -2.73 -12.28 -8.43
C ILE A 165 -3.10 -12.14 -6.96
N ARG A 166 -3.33 -13.28 -6.31
CA ARG A 166 -3.55 -13.33 -4.86
C ARG A 166 -2.35 -14.02 -4.22
N VAL A 167 -1.70 -13.31 -3.31
CA VAL A 167 -0.60 -13.83 -2.51
C VAL A 167 -1.10 -14.09 -1.10
N THR A 168 -0.98 -15.33 -0.65
CA THR A 168 -1.46 -15.77 0.68
C THR A 168 -0.37 -16.41 1.52
N LYS A 169 0.75 -16.76 0.91
CA LYS A 169 1.87 -17.39 1.58
C LYS A 169 3.07 -16.44 1.61
N LYS A 170 3.79 -16.48 2.71
CA LYS A 170 4.96 -15.64 2.93
C LYS A 170 6.04 -15.85 1.86
N GLU A 171 6.21 -17.07 1.39
CA GLU A 171 7.20 -17.48 0.41
C GLU A 171 6.89 -16.96 -1.01
N GLU A 172 5.66 -16.54 -1.25
CA GLU A 172 5.18 -16.03 -2.54
C GLU A 172 5.34 -14.50 -2.67
N VAL A 173 5.82 -13.82 -1.63
CA VAL A 173 5.95 -12.34 -1.62
C VAL A 173 7.16 -11.83 -2.40
N GLU A 174 8.15 -12.68 -2.70
CA GLU A 174 9.38 -12.34 -3.43
C GLU A 174 9.28 -12.59 -4.94
#